data_d9139fad7801cce8e09143ae2d19db70
#
_entry.id   d9139fad7801cce8e09143ae2d19db70
#
_cell.length_a   1.000
_cell.length_b   1.000
_cell.length_c   1.000
_cell.angle_alpha   90.00
_cell.angle_beta   90.00
_cell.angle_gamma   90.00
#
_symmetry.space_group_name_H-M   'P 1'
#
loop_
_entity.id
_entity.type
_entity.pdbx_description
1 polymer ?
#
loop_
_entity_poly.entity_id
_entity_poly.type
_entity_poly.pdbx_seq_one_letter_code
_entity_poly.pdbx_strand_id
1 'polypeptide(L)'
;LESVRNHPDMTPRQRGNLLGECDLIESFLHYNDITEMSRLHRSASRQMTDQAVSIQSRGSWTFGSPSVLMMFHRTPGQLSRELAEMDDCMPHYYKITGGHGMGAQRIMEGEAALAQGRLNDAAIALERARADIRGSGQENMALCCDFLEMRLALAAGKAPETDLRRRREQLLGRHNAMWLHIFDSSSAWCLALLGQEESIPSLFREHRLDTVNFLGPCVPMMRMIENQVFLAQGAYARVIGGSDKLLALCRGMHYALVEIYVLTQTAAAYERLGKRREAAALVRQAADMARPDGLVLPFAACY
;
A
#
# COMPACT_ATOMS: atom_id res chain seq x y z
N LEU A 1 28.29 -8.18 -11.46
CA LEU A 1 27.90 -9.60 -11.39
C LEU A 1 28.97 -10.55 -11.98
N GLU A 2 29.54 -10.25 -13.14
CA GLU A 2 30.57 -11.11 -13.77
C GLU A 2 31.83 -11.24 -12.89
N SER A 3 32.30 -10.15 -12.30
CA SER A 3 33.46 -10.22 -11.41
C SER A 3 33.22 -11.04 -10.14
N VAL A 4 31.99 -11.08 -9.63
CA VAL A 4 31.61 -11.94 -8.50
C VAL A 4 31.57 -13.41 -8.92
N ARG A 5 30.99 -13.71 -10.10
CA ARG A 5 30.88 -15.09 -10.62
C ARG A 5 32.24 -15.73 -10.82
N ASN A 6 33.21 -14.97 -11.26
CA ASN A 6 34.52 -15.44 -11.70
C ASN A 6 35.66 -15.14 -10.71
N HIS A 7 35.36 -14.61 -9.50
CA HIS A 7 36.40 -14.26 -8.53
C HIS A 7 37.10 -15.51 -7.98
N PRO A 8 38.42 -15.65 -8.16
CA PRO A 8 39.13 -16.88 -7.83
C PRO A 8 39.15 -17.19 -6.33
N ASP A 9 39.20 -16.16 -5.48
CA ASP A 9 39.39 -16.31 -4.03
C ASP A 9 38.07 -16.43 -3.25
N MET A 10 36.92 -16.41 -3.93
CA MET A 10 35.62 -16.56 -3.27
C MET A 10 35.20 -18.01 -3.11
N THR A 11 34.82 -18.36 -1.89
CA THR A 11 34.17 -19.65 -1.61
C THR A 11 32.79 -19.72 -2.29
N PRO A 12 32.26 -20.91 -2.60
CA PRO A 12 30.91 -21.06 -3.16
C PRO A 12 29.82 -20.36 -2.31
N ARG A 13 29.94 -20.41 -0.97
CA ARG A 13 29.03 -19.74 -0.03
C ARG A 13 29.07 -18.21 -0.17
N GLN A 14 30.27 -17.63 -0.15
CA GLN A 14 30.42 -16.16 -0.31
C GLN A 14 29.89 -15.70 -1.66
N ARG A 15 30.19 -16.44 -2.72
CA ARG A 15 29.70 -16.14 -4.07
C ARG A 15 28.19 -16.21 -4.16
N GLY A 16 27.58 -17.28 -3.61
CA GLY A 16 26.13 -17.45 -3.59
C GLY A 16 25.42 -16.32 -2.81
N ASN A 17 25.93 -15.97 -1.63
CA ASN A 17 25.37 -14.87 -0.84
C ASN A 17 25.46 -13.52 -1.57
N LEU A 18 26.59 -13.20 -2.19
CA LEU A 18 26.74 -11.93 -2.93
C LEU A 18 25.84 -11.88 -4.19
N LEU A 19 25.72 -12.98 -4.93
CA LEU A 19 24.83 -13.02 -6.09
C LEU A 19 23.36 -12.90 -5.65
N GLY A 20 22.98 -13.56 -4.57
CA GLY A 20 21.63 -13.43 -4.02
C GLY A 20 21.33 -12.02 -3.48
N GLU A 21 22.32 -11.35 -2.84
CA GLU A 21 22.19 -9.93 -2.48
C GLU A 21 21.97 -9.03 -3.70
N CYS A 22 22.67 -9.30 -4.81
CA CYS A 22 22.45 -8.55 -6.05
C CYS A 22 21.03 -8.75 -6.58
N ASP A 23 20.53 -9.99 -6.63
CA ASP A 23 19.16 -10.28 -7.06
C ASP A 23 18.15 -9.58 -6.13
N LEU A 24 18.40 -9.60 -4.81
CA LEU A 24 17.55 -8.94 -3.82
C LEU A 24 17.51 -7.41 -4.02
N ILE A 25 18.68 -6.77 -4.20
CA ILE A 25 18.76 -5.34 -4.45
C ILE A 25 18.09 -4.99 -5.78
N GLU A 26 18.31 -5.79 -6.83
CA GLU A 26 17.67 -5.62 -8.14
C GLU A 26 16.15 -5.68 -8.02
N SER A 27 15.60 -6.54 -7.13
CA SER A 27 14.15 -6.64 -6.93
C SER A 27 13.51 -5.32 -6.49
N PHE A 28 14.23 -4.46 -5.75
CA PHE A 28 13.72 -3.16 -5.33
C PHE A 28 13.65 -2.13 -6.46
N LEU A 29 14.36 -2.35 -7.58
CA LEU A 29 14.21 -1.52 -8.79
C LEU A 29 12.86 -1.80 -9.48
N HIS A 30 12.28 -2.98 -9.23
CA HIS A 30 10.97 -3.39 -9.72
C HIS A 30 9.84 -3.14 -8.70
N TYR A 31 10.04 -2.38 -7.71
CA TYR A 31 9.35 -2.12 -6.42
C TYR A 31 7.86 -2.49 -6.31
N ASN A 32 7.08 -2.52 -7.38
CA ASN A 32 5.67 -2.95 -7.39
C ASN A 32 5.35 -4.00 -8.47
N ASP A 33 6.34 -4.49 -9.19
CA ASP A 33 6.17 -5.61 -10.12
C ASP A 33 6.40 -6.93 -9.39
N ILE A 34 5.36 -7.43 -8.75
CA ILE A 34 5.46 -8.64 -7.93
C ILE A 34 5.93 -9.87 -8.72
N THR A 35 5.67 -9.93 -10.03
CA THR A 35 6.13 -11.02 -10.89
C THR A 35 7.65 -11.01 -11.02
N GLU A 36 8.24 -9.85 -11.32
CA GLU A 36 9.70 -9.72 -11.42
C GLU A 36 10.37 -9.81 -10.04
N MET A 37 9.80 -9.19 -9.02
CA MET A 37 10.28 -9.33 -7.64
C MET A 37 10.27 -10.80 -7.20
N SER A 38 9.22 -11.55 -7.45
CA SER A 38 9.08 -12.97 -7.14
C SER A 38 10.17 -13.81 -7.82
N ARG A 39 10.44 -13.55 -9.10
CA ARG A 39 11.51 -14.22 -9.84
C ARG A 39 12.88 -14.01 -9.17
N LEU A 40 13.17 -12.77 -8.79
CA LEU A 40 14.44 -12.39 -8.15
C LEU A 40 14.54 -12.92 -6.72
N HIS A 41 13.47 -12.86 -5.92
CA HIS A 41 13.45 -13.42 -4.56
C HIS A 41 13.65 -14.95 -4.55
N ARG A 42 13.02 -15.67 -5.49
CA ARG A 42 13.27 -17.12 -5.65
C ARG A 42 14.71 -17.40 -6.06
N SER A 43 15.28 -16.57 -6.93
CA SER A 43 16.69 -16.69 -7.33
C SER A 43 17.63 -16.46 -6.15
N ALA A 44 17.44 -15.37 -5.42
CA ALA A 44 18.20 -15.04 -4.21
C ALA A 44 18.09 -16.16 -3.16
N SER A 45 16.86 -16.63 -2.87
CA SER A 45 16.63 -17.70 -1.88
C SER A 45 17.29 -19.03 -2.22
N ARG A 46 17.52 -19.33 -3.50
CA ARG A 46 18.29 -20.53 -3.92
C ARG A 46 19.79 -20.36 -3.74
N GLN A 47 20.29 -19.14 -3.88
CA GLN A 47 21.74 -18.86 -3.85
C GLN A 47 22.25 -18.56 -2.43
N MET A 48 21.42 -17.89 -1.61
CA MET A 48 21.83 -17.45 -0.27
C MET A 48 21.66 -18.55 0.77
N THR A 49 22.68 -18.70 1.59
CA THR A 49 22.68 -19.52 2.81
C THR A 49 22.60 -18.69 4.07
N ASP A 50 23.00 -17.43 3.99
CA ASP A 50 22.97 -16.47 5.10
C ASP A 50 21.85 -15.45 4.87
N GLN A 51 21.46 -14.76 5.95
CA GLN A 51 20.50 -13.66 5.83
C GLN A 51 21.14 -12.47 5.10
N ALA A 52 20.29 -11.74 4.35
CA ALA A 52 20.70 -10.54 3.65
C ALA A 52 21.22 -9.47 4.62
N VAL A 53 22.32 -8.83 4.25
CA VAL A 53 22.89 -7.70 4.99
C VAL A 53 22.38 -6.36 4.49
N SER A 54 21.87 -6.32 3.25
CA SER A 54 21.31 -5.11 2.62
C SER A 54 19.93 -4.72 3.17
N ILE A 55 19.25 -5.61 3.89
CA ILE A 55 17.89 -5.39 4.41
C ILE A 55 17.91 -5.21 5.92
N GLN A 56 17.33 -4.09 6.34
CA GLN A 56 17.01 -3.91 7.76
C GLN A 56 15.65 -4.57 8.04
N SER A 57 15.65 -5.64 8.82
CA SER A 57 14.44 -6.44 9.13
C SER A 57 13.28 -5.65 9.74
N ARG A 58 13.54 -4.44 10.26
CA ARG A 58 12.53 -3.51 10.82
C ARG A 58 12.28 -2.29 9.91
N GLY A 59 12.76 -2.30 8.68
CA GLY A 59 12.51 -1.24 7.70
C GLY A 59 11.05 -1.21 7.24
N SER A 60 10.71 -0.22 6.42
CA SER A 60 9.39 -0.15 5.80
C SER A 60 9.35 -0.97 4.52
N TRP A 61 8.70 -2.12 4.57
CA TRP A 61 8.52 -2.99 3.41
C TRP A 61 7.66 -2.35 2.32
N THR A 62 6.69 -1.50 2.71
CA THR A 62 5.77 -0.80 1.78
C THR A 62 6.27 0.57 1.35
N PHE A 63 7.53 0.92 1.59
CA PHE A 63 8.09 2.25 1.30
C PHE A 63 7.26 3.41 1.88
N GLY A 64 6.57 3.18 3.00
CA GLY A 64 5.72 4.18 3.65
C GLY A 64 4.26 4.19 3.19
N SER A 65 3.86 3.27 2.32
CA SER A 65 2.44 3.07 1.99
C SER A 65 1.69 2.43 3.16
N PRO A 66 0.44 2.85 3.43
CA PRO A 66 -0.42 2.19 4.41
C PRO A 66 -1.10 0.92 3.87
N SER A 67 -0.97 0.62 2.58
CA SER A 67 -1.66 -0.49 1.92
C SER A 67 -0.73 -1.29 1.02
N VAL A 68 -0.77 -2.59 1.16
CA VAL A 68 -0.03 -3.53 0.31
C VAL A 68 -0.68 -3.63 -1.06
N LEU A 69 -2.01 -3.78 -1.11
CA LEU A 69 -2.73 -3.93 -2.38
C LEU A 69 -2.62 -2.68 -3.26
N MET A 70 -2.76 -1.47 -2.68
CA MET A 70 -2.62 -0.23 -3.44
C MET A 70 -1.25 -0.10 -4.08
N MET A 71 -0.21 -0.70 -3.47
CA MET A 71 1.13 -0.71 -4.00
C MET A 71 1.33 -1.76 -5.09
N PHE A 72 0.78 -2.96 -4.91
CA PHE A 72 1.10 -4.13 -5.77
C PHE A 72 0.04 -4.48 -6.81
N HIS A 73 -1.18 -3.93 -6.73
CA HIS A 73 -2.15 -4.09 -7.82
C HIS A 73 -1.79 -3.16 -8.99
N ARG A 74 -1.09 -3.74 -9.95
CA ARG A 74 -0.43 -3.04 -11.04
C ARG A 74 -1.27 -2.95 -12.31
N THR A 75 -2.03 -4.00 -12.60
CA THR A 75 -2.72 -4.12 -13.89
C THR A 75 -4.14 -4.62 -13.70
N PRO A 76 -5.17 -3.87 -14.20
CA PRO A 76 -6.54 -4.35 -14.20
C PRO A 76 -6.68 -5.73 -14.82
N GLY A 77 -7.43 -6.63 -14.18
CA GLY A 77 -7.63 -8.02 -14.61
C GLY A 77 -6.50 -8.99 -14.20
N GLN A 78 -5.49 -8.54 -13.46
CA GLN A 78 -4.37 -9.39 -13.03
C GLN A 78 -4.37 -9.64 -11.51
N LEU A 79 -5.35 -9.16 -10.76
CA LEU A 79 -5.36 -9.23 -9.30
C LEU A 79 -5.15 -10.66 -8.77
N SER A 80 -5.84 -11.65 -9.35
CA SER A 80 -5.70 -13.05 -8.92
C SER A 80 -4.28 -13.59 -9.14
N ARG A 81 -3.62 -13.18 -10.21
CA ARG A 81 -2.23 -13.55 -10.50
C ARG A 81 -1.28 -12.85 -9.54
N GLU A 82 -1.48 -11.55 -9.30
CA GLU A 82 -0.66 -10.76 -8.38
C GLU A 82 -0.74 -11.32 -6.94
N LEU A 83 -1.93 -11.74 -6.49
CA LEU A 83 -2.11 -12.43 -5.21
C LEU A 83 -1.37 -13.76 -5.14
N ALA A 84 -1.47 -14.58 -6.18
CA ALA A 84 -0.77 -15.87 -6.24
C ALA A 84 0.75 -15.70 -6.25
N GLU A 85 1.28 -14.74 -7.00
CA GLU A 85 2.71 -14.41 -7.01
C GLU A 85 3.19 -13.88 -5.65
N MET A 86 2.38 -13.08 -4.96
CA MET A 86 2.68 -12.59 -3.62
C MET A 86 2.75 -13.75 -2.62
N ASP A 87 1.79 -14.68 -2.64
CA ASP A 87 1.76 -15.83 -1.73
C ASP A 87 2.95 -16.77 -1.97
N ASP A 88 3.32 -17.02 -3.22
CA ASP A 88 4.48 -17.84 -3.59
C ASP A 88 5.83 -17.17 -3.26
N CYS A 89 5.91 -15.85 -3.44
CA CYS A 89 7.14 -15.08 -3.29
C CYS A 89 7.56 -14.90 -1.82
N MET A 90 6.63 -14.59 -0.93
CA MET A 90 6.95 -14.14 0.42
C MET A 90 7.70 -15.17 1.27
N PRO A 91 7.43 -16.49 1.24
CA PRO A 91 8.24 -17.47 1.95
C PRO A 91 9.73 -17.45 1.55
N HIS A 92 10.02 -17.26 0.26
CA HIS A 92 11.38 -17.13 -0.24
C HIS A 92 12.06 -15.86 0.27
N TYR A 93 11.32 -14.75 0.29
CA TYR A 93 11.79 -13.48 0.80
C TYR A 93 12.04 -13.53 2.31
N TYR A 94 11.12 -14.08 3.10
CA TYR A 94 11.27 -14.20 4.56
C TYR A 94 12.50 -15.02 4.95
N LYS A 95 12.79 -16.08 4.23
CA LYS A 95 13.95 -16.93 4.46
C LYS A 95 15.26 -16.13 4.45
N ILE A 96 15.42 -15.23 3.49
CA ILE A 96 16.66 -14.49 3.27
C ILE A 96 16.72 -13.14 3.99
N THR A 97 15.60 -12.62 4.48
CA THR A 97 15.53 -11.29 5.11
C THR A 97 15.21 -11.30 6.60
N GLY A 98 15.17 -12.49 7.21
CA GLY A 98 14.81 -12.61 8.63
C GLY A 98 13.38 -12.17 8.94
N GLY A 99 12.45 -12.39 8.00
CA GLY A 99 11.03 -12.11 8.17
C GLY A 99 10.61 -10.67 7.90
N HIS A 100 11.45 -9.85 7.23
CA HIS A 100 11.05 -8.51 6.81
C HIS A 100 9.77 -8.55 5.96
N GLY A 101 8.79 -7.71 6.27
CA GLY A 101 7.50 -7.69 5.60
C GLY A 101 6.57 -8.87 5.92
N MET A 102 6.84 -9.62 7.00
CA MET A 102 6.00 -10.76 7.42
C MET A 102 4.54 -10.35 7.56
N GLY A 103 3.65 -11.16 6.96
CA GLY A 103 2.21 -10.91 6.91
C GLY A 103 1.74 -10.16 5.66
N ALA A 104 2.64 -9.64 4.81
CA ALA A 104 2.28 -8.84 3.63
C ALA A 104 1.30 -9.57 2.69
N GLN A 105 1.51 -10.88 2.41
CA GLN A 105 0.60 -11.64 1.56
C GLN A 105 -0.81 -11.75 2.14
N ARG A 106 -0.93 -11.92 3.47
CA ARG A 106 -2.24 -11.97 4.15
C ARG A 106 -2.94 -10.61 4.18
N ILE A 107 -2.17 -9.53 4.33
CA ILE A 107 -2.70 -8.17 4.24
C ILE A 107 -3.23 -7.92 2.83
N MET A 108 -2.46 -8.26 1.78
CA MET A 108 -2.89 -8.08 0.40
C MET A 108 -4.14 -8.90 0.07
N GLU A 109 -4.22 -10.16 0.54
CA GLU A 109 -5.41 -11.02 0.43
C GLU A 109 -6.65 -10.35 1.09
N GLY A 110 -6.49 -9.84 2.31
CA GLY A 110 -7.55 -9.17 3.05
C GLY A 110 -8.00 -7.87 2.40
N GLU A 111 -7.07 -7.08 1.90
CA GLU A 111 -7.36 -5.83 1.18
C GLU A 111 -8.07 -6.10 -0.16
N ALA A 112 -7.69 -7.15 -0.88
CA ALA A 112 -8.37 -7.58 -2.11
C ALA A 112 -9.79 -8.07 -1.82
N ALA A 113 -9.98 -8.89 -0.79
CA ALA A 113 -11.29 -9.33 -0.37
C ALA A 113 -12.19 -8.16 0.04
N LEU A 114 -11.65 -7.19 0.78
CA LEU A 114 -12.34 -5.96 1.14
C LEU A 114 -12.72 -5.13 -0.09
N ALA A 115 -11.78 -4.93 -1.02
CA ALA A 115 -12.02 -4.18 -2.25
C ALA A 115 -13.10 -4.82 -3.13
N GLN A 116 -13.27 -6.14 -3.05
CA GLN A 116 -14.31 -6.94 -3.71
C GLN A 116 -15.62 -7.03 -2.90
N GLY A 117 -15.71 -6.41 -1.71
CA GLY A 117 -16.91 -6.46 -0.85
C GLY A 117 -17.06 -7.76 -0.05
N ARG A 118 -16.06 -8.64 -0.03
CA ARG A 118 -16.06 -9.92 0.71
C ARG A 118 -15.58 -9.70 2.16
N LEU A 119 -16.43 -9.05 2.98
CA LEU A 119 -16.04 -8.56 4.30
C LEU A 119 -15.58 -9.67 5.27
N ASN A 120 -16.23 -10.83 5.23
CA ASN A 120 -15.85 -11.96 6.09
C ASN A 120 -14.47 -12.52 5.73
N ASP A 121 -14.16 -12.64 4.44
CA ASP A 121 -12.85 -13.10 3.98
C ASP A 121 -11.77 -12.10 4.36
N ALA A 122 -12.06 -10.80 4.24
CA ALA A 122 -11.17 -9.73 4.66
C ALA A 122 -10.87 -9.80 6.16
N ALA A 123 -11.88 -10.03 7.00
CA ALA A 123 -11.71 -10.20 8.45
C ALA A 123 -10.84 -11.42 8.79
N ILE A 124 -11.06 -12.56 8.13
CA ILE A 124 -10.26 -13.78 8.33
C ILE A 124 -8.80 -13.54 7.94
N ALA A 125 -8.56 -12.89 6.80
CA ALA A 125 -7.20 -12.58 6.34
C ALA A 125 -6.49 -11.60 7.29
N LEU A 126 -7.20 -10.59 7.80
CA LEU A 126 -6.68 -9.65 8.80
C LEU A 126 -6.23 -10.37 10.08
N GLU A 127 -7.04 -11.29 10.61
CA GLU A 127 -6.68 -12.06 11.83
C GLU A 127 -5.46 -12.96 11.58
N ARG A 128 -5.34 -13.57 10.41
CA ARG A 128 -4.16 -14.34 10.00
C ARG A 128 -2.93 -13.45 9.90
N ALA A 129 -3.05 -12.27 9.26
CA ALA A 129 -1.95 -11.31 9.18
C ALA A 129 -1.47 -10.87 10.57
N ARG A 130 -2.39 -10.53 11.47
CA ARG A 130 -2.07 -10.17 12.86
C ARG A 130 -1.37 -11.31 13.62
N ALA A 131 -1.79 -12.56 13.39
CA ALA A 131 -1.13 -13.73 13.99
C ALA A 131 0.30 -13.90 13.48
N ASP A 132 0.53 -13.76 12.17
CA ASP A 132 1.87 -13.85 11.55
C ASP A 132 2.80 -12.74 12.06
N ILE A 133 2.30 -11.52 12.24
CA ILE A 133 3.08 -10.35 12.67
C ILE A 133 3.40 -10.40 14.18
N ARG A 134 2.61 -11.11 14.98
CA ARG A 134 2.74 -11.10 16.44
C ARG A 134 4.15 -11.48 16.90
N GLY A 135 4.79 -10.55 17.60
CA GLY A 135 6.15 -10.76 18.12
C GLY A 135 7.28 -10.61 17.09
N SER A 136 6.96 -10.35 15.82
CA SER A 136 7.95 -10.21 14.74
C SER A 136 8.68 -8.86 14.74
N GLY A 137 8.13 -7.85 15.42
CA GLY A 137 8.65 -6.47 15.41
C GLY A 137 8.39 -5.73 14.09
N GLN A 138 7.50 -6.26 13.21
CA GLN A 138 7.15 -5.67 11.91
C GLN A 138 6.10 -4.55 12.06
N GLU A 139 6.49 -3.41 12.65
CA GLU A 139 5.60 -2.27 12.92
C GLU A 139 4.92 -1.75 11.64
N ASN A 140 5.64 -1.70 10.52
CA ASN A 140 5.07 -1.27 9.24
C ASN A 140 3.87 -2.17 8.83
N MET A 141 4.01 -3.49 8.96
CA MET A 141 2.93 -4.42 8.64
C MET A 141 1.77 -4.32 9.65
N ALA A 142 2.07 -4.07 10.92
CA ALA A 142 1.03 -3.80 11.91
C ALA A 142 0.21 -2.55 11.55
N LEU A 143 0.85 -1.48 11.05
CA LEU A 143 0.15 -0.28 10.58
C LEU A 143 -0.70 -0.54 9.32
N CYS A 144 -0.26 -1.42 8.43
CA CYS A 144 -1.10 -1.85 7.31
C CYS A 144 -2.32 -2.66 7.79
N CYS A 145 -2.16 -3.51 8.82
CA CYS A 145 -3.29 -4.19 9.46
C CYS A 145 -4.26 -3.18 10.12
N ASP A 146 -3.74 -2.16 10.81
CA ASP A 146 -4.57 -1.11 11.40
C ASP A 146 -5.40 -0.40 10.30
N PHE A 147 -4.80 -0.10 9.14
CA PHE A 147 -5.54 0.51 8.03
C PHE A 147 -6.57 -0.43 7.38
N LEU A 148 -6.25 -1.70 7.25
CA LEU A 148 -7.21 -2.70 6.76
C LEU A 148 -8.40 -2.83 7.72
N GLU A 149 -8.15 -2.89 9.04
CA GLU A 149 -9.17 -2.93 10.08
C GLU A 149 -10.11 -1.72 10.01
N MET A 150 -9.54 -0.50 9.96
CA MET A 150 -10.32 0.73 9.85
C MET A 150 -11.25 0.73 8.62
N ARG A 151 -10.72 0.35 7.46
CA ARG A 151 -11.52 0.28 6.23
C ARG A 151 -12.59 -0.82 6.29
N LEU A 152 -12.28 -1.96 6.89
CA LEU A 152 -13.23 -3.06 7.09
C LEU A 152 -14.37 -2.64 8.03
N ALA A 153 -14.06 -1.97 9.13
CA ALA A 153 -15.05 -1.46 10.06
C ALA A 153 -15.99 -0.46 9.38
N LEU A 154 -15.45 0.50 8.62
CA LEU A 154 -16.25 1.46 7.85
C LEU A 154 -17.14 0.79 6.81
N ALA A 155 -16.61 -0.19 6.06
CA ALA A 155 -17.38 -0.96 5.09
C ALA A 155 -18.51 -1.78 5.72
N ALA A 156 -18.33 -2.21 6.98
CA ALA A 156 -19.35 -2.88 7.78
C ALA A 156 -20.31 -1.91 8.49
N GLY A 157 -20.20 -0.60 8.29
CA GLY A 157 -21.02 0.43 8.95
C GLY A 157 -20.73 0.56 10.45
N LYS A 158 -19.52 0.22 10.90
CA LYS A 158 -19.07 0.26 12.30
C LYS A 158 -17.99 1.32 12.50
N ALA A 159 -17.84 1.79 13.72
CA ALA A 159 -16.66 2.55 14.11
C ALA A 159 -15.44 1.62 14.18
N PRO A 160 -14.24 2.10 13.78
CA PRO A 160 -12.99 1.35 13.98
C PRO A 160 -12.78 1.00 15.47
N GLU A 161 -12.27 -0.19 15.74
CA GLU A 161 -11.91 -0.61 17.12
C GLU A 161 -10.63 0.06 17.60
N THR A 162 -9.74 0.41 16.65
CA THR A 162 -8.47 1.07 16.95
C THR A 162 -8.72 2.45 17.58
N ASP A 163 -8.25 2.64 18.81
CA ASP A 163 -8.17 3.96 19.43
C ASP A 163 -7.08 4.81 18.74
N LEU A 164 -7.52 5.61 17.78
CA LEU A 164 -6.63 6.40 16.90
C LEU A 164 -5.73 7.34 17.71
N ARG A 165 -6.25 7.96 18.76
CA ARG A 165 -5.48 8.90 19.58
C ARG A 165 -4.38 8.18 20.35
N ARG A 166 -4.74 7.12 21.07
CA ARG A 166 -3.79 6.31 21.86
C ARG A 166 -2.71 5.70 20.96
N ARG A 167 -3.12 5.16 19.80
CA ARG A 167 -2.19 4.55 18.85
C ARG A 167 -1.18 5.59 18.32
N ARG A 168 -1.64 6.77 17.98
CA ARG A 168 -0.80 7.89 17.54
C ARG A 168 0.20 8.32 18.61
N GLU A 169 -0.24 8.44 19.87
CA GLU A 169 0.62 8.77 21.01
C GLU A 169 1.74 7.71 21.21
N GLN A 170 1.42 6.43 21.05
CA GLN A 170 2.43 5.35 21.10
C GLN A 170 3.46 5.50 19.98
N LEU A 171 3.06 5.86 18.76
CA LEU A 171 3.96 6.03 17.62
C LEU A 171 4.85 7.27 17.78
N LEU A 172 4.34 8.35 18.34
CA LEU A 172 5.13 9.53 18.69
C LEU A 172 6.26 9.18 19.64
N GLY A 173 6.00 8.34 20.64
CA GLY A 173 7.03 7.83 21.57
C GLY A 173 8.09 6.92 20.92
N ARG A 174 7.85 6.41 19.71
CA ARG A 174 8.83 5.59 18.97
C ARG A 174 9.84 6.40 18.17
N HIS A 175 9.66 7.71 18.03
CA HIS A 175 10.54 8.62 17.27
C HIS A 175 10.80 8.17 15.81
N ASN A 176 9.84 7.52 15.16
CA ASN A 176 9.91 7.12 13.77
C ASN A 176 8.87 7.89 12.95
N ALA A 177 9.32 8.92 12.25
CA ALA A 177 8.46 9.79 11.45
C ALA A 177 7.71 9.03 10.35
N MET A 178 8.32 8.02 9.73
CA MET A 178 7.67 7.22 8.68
C MET A 178 6.47 6.44 9.23
N TRP A 179 6.61 5.78 10.37
CA TRP A 179 5.49 5.07 11.00
C TRP A 179 4.35 6.01 11.38
N LEU A 180 4.71 7.19 11.88
CA LEU A 180 3.72 8.22 12.19
C LEU A 180 2.99 8.67 10.92
N HIS A 181 3.69 8.91 9.81
CA HIS A 181 3.07 9.32 8.55
C HIS A 181 2.16 8.24 7.96
N ILE A 182 2.56 6.95 8.05
CA ILE A 182 1.71 5.82 7.62
C ILE A 182 0.41 5.82 8.44
N PHE A 183 0.50 5.96 9.75
CA PHE A 183 -0.67 5.98 10.63
C PHE A 183 -1.52 7.23 10.43
N ASP A 184 -0.90 8.41 10.34
CA ASP A 184 -1.61 9.67 10.08
C ASP A 184 -2.35 9.65 8.73
N SER A 185 -1.78 9.00 7.70
CA SER A 185 -2.48 8.81 6.41
C SER A 185 -3.70 7.90 6.55
N SER A 186 -3.58 6.78 7.24
CA SER A 186 -4.69 5.85 7.52
C SER A 186 -5.80 6.52 8.31
N SER A 187 -5.42 7.28 9.35
CA SER A 187 -6.36 8.04 10.18
C SER A 187 -7.05 9.14 9.38
N ALA A 188 -6.29 9.87 8.53
CA ALA A 188 -6.85 10.93 7.69
C ALA A 188 -7.91 10.39 6.73
N TRP A 189 -7.65 9.25 6.09
CA TRP A 189 -8.62 8.57 5.24
C TRP A 189 -9.90 8.23 5.99
N CYS A 190 -9.77 7.58 7.14
CA CYS A 190 -10.90 7.15 7.97
C CYS A 190 -11.73 8.33 8.47
N LEU A 191 -11.06 9.33 9.05
CA LEU A 191 -11.71 10.50 9.64
C LEU A 191 -12.39 11.39 8.58
N ALA A 192 -11.80 11.49 7.38
CA ALA A 192 -12.41 12.17 6.26
C ALA A 192 -13.72 11.50 5.81
N LEU A 193 -13.75 10.17 5.74
CA LEU A 193 -14.97 9.40 5.42
C LEU A 193 -16.05 9.51 6.50
N LEU A 194 -15.64 9.67 7.77
CA LEU A 194 -16.55 9.87 8.90
C LEU A 194 -17.02 11.35 9.05
N GLY A 195 -16.52 12.27 8.24
CA GLY A 195 -16.82 13.70 8.37
C GLY A 195 -16.24 14.35 9.64
N GLN A 196 -15.21 13.74 10.24
CA GLN A 196 -14.57 14.22 11.48
C GLN A 196 -13.35 15.09 11.18
N GLU A 197 -13.56 16.20 10.45
CA GLU A 197 -12.50 17.04 9.91
C GLU A 197 -11.53 17.57 10.95
N GLU A 198 -12.02 18.04 12.11
CA GLU A 198 -11.19 18.59 13.18
C GLU A 198 -10.22 17.56 13.78
N SER A 199 -10.55 16.28 13.68
CA SER A 199 -9.73 15.19 14.19
C SER A 199 -8.67 14.71 13.18
N ILE A 200 -8.74 15.15 11.91
CA ILE A 200 -7.78 14.79 10.89
C ILE A 200 -6.38 15.29 11.28
N PRO A 201 -5.33 14.46 11.20
CA PRO A 201 -3.97 14.89 11.48
C PRO A 201 -3.58 16.13 10.70
N SER A 202 -2.93 17.10 11.37
CA SER A 202 -2.66 18.44 10.82
C SER A 202 -1.91 18.42 9.48
N LEU A 203 -1.01 17.43 9.28
CA LEU A 203 -0.30 17.26 8.02
C LEU A 203 -1.24 17.16 6.81
N PHE A 204 -2.35 16.44 6.96
CA PHE A 204 -3.37 16.24 5.92
C PHE A 204 -4.43 17.33 5.95
N ARG A 205 -4.91 17.72 7.15
CA ARG A 205 -5.93 18.75 7.33
C ARG A 205 -5.49 20.11 6.78
N GLU A 206 -4.22 20.45 6.94
CA GLU A 206 -3.63 21.72 6.51
C GLU A 206 -2.91 21.62 5.16
N HIS A 207 -3.01 20.46 4.49
CA HIS A 207 -2.43 20.20 3.15
C HIS A 207 -0.93 20.48 3.07
N ARG A 208 -0.17 20.02 4.07
CA ARG A 208 1.27 20.28 4.17
C ARG A 208 2.13 19.10 3.68
N LEU A 209 1.60 18.22 2.81
CA LEU A 209 2.36 17.05 2.32
C LEU A 209 3.67 17.44 1.64
N ASP A 210 3.74 18.63 1.00
CA ASP A 210 4.95 19.13 0.36
C ASP A 210 6.08 19.50 1.35
N THR A 211 5.77 19.58 2.65
CA THR A 211 6.77 19.82 3.70
C THR A 211 7.45 18.54 4.18
N VAL A 212 7.00 17.38 3.71
CA VAL A 212 7.53 16.06 4.09
C VAL A 212 8.18 15.40 2.89
N ASN A 213 9.38 14.88 3.09
CA ASN A 213 10.08 14.12 2.07
C ASN A 213 9.62 12.65 2.11
N PHE A 214 8.51 12.34 1.44
CA PHE A 214 8.03 10.98 1.30
C PHE A 214 8.90 10.17 0.35
N LEU A 215 8.96 8.85 0.57
CA LEU A 215 9.54 7.95 -0.42
C LEU A 215 8.68 7.94 -1.69
N GLY A 216 9.33 8.02 -2.85
CA GLY A 216 8.64 8.11 -4.15
C GLY A 216 7.48 7.12 -4.33
N PRO A 217 7.65 5.82 -4.00
CA PRO A 217 6.60 4.83 -4.16
C PRO A 217 5.30 5.10 -3.38
N CYS A 218 5.32 5.79 -2.22
CA CYS A 218 4.10 6.05 -1.47
C CYS A 218 3.37 7.36 -1.88
N VAL A 219 4.02 8.23 -2.65
CA VAL A 219 3.46 9.55 -3.00
C VAL A 219 2.08 9.50 -3.64
N PRO A 220 1.79 8.61 -4.63
CA PRO A 220 0.44 8.54 -5.21
C PRO A 220 -0.65 8.24 -4.18
N MET A 221 -0.37 7.35 -3.23
CA MET A 221 -1.31 6.98 -2.17
C MET A 221 -1.52 8.13 -1.18
N MET A 222 -0.45 8.85 -0.79
CA MET A 222 -0.55 10.02 0.08
C MET A 222 -1.41 11.11 -0.56
N ARG A 223 -1.24 11.38 -1.86
CA ARG A 223 -2.05 12.35 -2.61
C ARG A 223 -3.51 11.91 -2.80
N MET A 224 -3.73 10.61 -3.02
CA MET A 224 -5.09 10.06 -3.06
C MET A 224 -5.80 10.23 -1.72
N ILE A 225 -5.10 10.01 -0.59
CA ILE A 225 -5.65 10.23 0.74
C ILE A 225 -5.91 11.73 0.99
N GLU A 226 -5.02 12.61 0.57
CA GLU A 226 -5.23 14.07 0.62
C GLU A 226 -6.47 14.49 -0.19
N ASN A 227 -6.71 13.89 -1.36
CA ASN A 227 -7.92 14.11 -2.14
C ASN A 227 -9.19 13.76 -1.34
N GLN A 228 -9.16 12.69 -0.53
CA GLN A 228 -10.30 12.35 0.32
C GLN A 228 -10.54 13.43 1.39
N VAL A 229 -9.48 14.01 1.93
CA VAL A 229 -9.58 15.14 2.87
C VAL A 229 -10.14 16.40 2.15
N PHE A 230 -9.68 16.71 0.93
CA PHE A 230 -10.26 17.79 0.13
C PHE A 230 -11.77 17.59 -0.12
N LEU A 231 -12.20 16.35 -0.41
CA LEU A 231 -13.62 16.04 -0.59
C LEU A 231 -14.42 16.31 0.69
N ALA A 232 -13.93 15.86 1.84
CA ALA A 232 -14.57 16.09 3.13
C ALA A 232 -14.71 17.59 3.46
N GLN A 233 -13.70 18.38 3.11
CA GLN A 233 -13.67 19.84 3.30
C GLN A 233 -14.42 20.64 2.23
N GLY A 234 -15.04 19.97 1.25
CA GLY A 234 -15.72 20.67 0.15
C GLY A 234 -14.80 21.37 -0.85
N ALA A 235 -13.49 21.09 -0.80
CA ALA A 235 -12.48 21.72 -1.66
C ALA A 235 -12.42 21.04 -3.06
N TYR A 236 -13.57 20.83 -3.69
CA TYR A 236 -13.74 20.07 -4.94
C TYR A 236 -12.87 20.57 -6.08
N ALA A 237 -12.69 21.90 -6.20
CA ALA A 237 -11.85 22.48 -7.24
C ALA A 237 -10.38 22.06 -7.13
N ARG A 238 -9.89 21.79 -5.90
CA ARG A 238 -8.53 21.28 -5.68
C ARG A 238 -8.37 19.84 -6.14
N VAL A 239 -9.36 18.98 -5.85
CA VAL A 239 -9.37 17.58 -6.34
C VAL A 239 -9.31 17.57 -7.86
N ILE A 240 -10.18 18.34 -8.54
CA ILE A 240 -10.25 18.41 -9.99
C ILE A 240 -8.94 18.99 -10.57
N GLY A 241 -8.46 20.10 -10.01
CA GLY A 241 -7.25 20.77 -10.53
C GLY A 241 -5.97 19.95 -10.40
N GLY A 242 -5.91 19.02 -9.42
CA GLY A 242 -4.78 18.10 -9.21
C GLY A 242 -4.90 16.77 -9.93
N SER A 243 -6.09 16.41 -10.45
CA SER A 243 -6.41 15.06 -10.91
C SER A 243 -5.53 14.58 -12.06
N ASP A 244 -5.33 15.39 -13.10
CA ASP A 244 -4.56 14.98 -14.29
C ASP A 244 -3.11 14.63 -13.93
N LYS A 245 -2.48 15.44 -13.09
CA LYS A 245 -1.11 15.19 -12.62
C LYS A 245 -1.03 13.91 -11.80
N LEU A 246 -1.98 13.70 -10.89
CA LEU A 246 -2.01 12.52 -10.04
C LEU A 246 -2.32 11.25 -10.84
N LEU A 247 -3.27 11.31 -11.79
CA LEU A 247 -3.56 10.20 -12.72
C LEU A 247 -2.34 9.86 -13.59
N ALA A 248 -1.63 10.87 -14.11
CA ALA A 248 -0.40 10.63 -14.87
C ALA A 248 0.67 9.94 -14.01
N LEU A 249 0.79 10.33 -12.74
CA LEU A 249 1.71 9.69 -11.79
C LEU A 249 1.31 8.24 -11.51
N CYS A 250 0.01 7.96 -11.24
CA CYS A 250 -0.49 6.59 -11.01
C CYS A 250 -0.21 5.69 -12.22
N ARG A 251 -0.46 6.18 -13.44
CA ARG A 251 -0.19 5.44 -14.69
C ARG A 251 1.28 5.18 -14.90
N GLY A 252 2.12 6.21 -14.73
CA GLY A 252 3.57 6.09 -14.88
C GLY A 252 4.20 5.12 -13.88
N MET A 253 3.60 4.99 -12.68
CA MET A 253 4.03 4.07 -11.62
C MET A 253 3.26 2.75 -11.60
N HIS A 254 2.28 2.57 -12.48
CA HIS A 254 1.44 1.37 -12.57
C HIS A 254 0.67 1.06 -11.26
N TYR A 255 -0.01 2.05 -10.70
CA TYR A 255 -0.84 1.88 -9.51
C TYR A 255 -2.34 1.84 -9.87
N ALA A 256 -2.81 0.70 -10.40
CA ALA A 256 -4.16 0.55 -10.92
C ALA A 256 -5.25 0.85 -9.88
N LEU A 257 -5.14 0.32 -8.66
CA LEU A 257 -6.14 0.56 -7.63
C LEU A 257 -6.18 2.03 -7.20
N VAL A 258 -5.01 2.67 -7.06
CA VAL A 258 -4.93 4.10 -6.71
C VAL A 258 -5.53 4.96 -7.84
N GLU A 259 -5.27 4.62 -9.11
CA GLU A 259 -5.88 5.30 -10.26
C GLU A 259 -7.42 5.21 -10.19
N ILE A 260 -7.98 4.03 -9.89
CA ILE A 260 -9.44 3.84 -9.73
C ILE A 260 -9.98 4.77 -8.62
N TYR A 261 -9.31 4.85 -7.47
CA TYR A 261 -9.72 5.76 -6.40
C TYR A 261 -9.65 7.23 -6.83
N VAL A 262 -8.59 7.66 -7.50
CA VAL A 262 -8.46 9.04 -7.98
C VAL A 262 -9.56 9.40 -8.98
N LEU A 263 -9.90 8.49 -9.89
CA LEU A 263 -11.01 8.67 -10.85
C LEU A 263 -12.36 8.83 -10.12
N THR A 264 -12.66 7.98 -9.14
CA THR A 264 -13.91 8.06 -8.36
C THR A 264 -13.98 9.30 -7.50
N GLN A 265 -12.89 9.71 -6.87
CA GLN A 265 -12.79 10.96 -6.10
C GLN A 265 -13.00 12.19 -6.99
N THR A 266 -12.38 12.22 -8.17
CA THR A 266 -12.56 13.30 -9.13
C THR A 266 -13.98 13.35 -9.67
N ALA A 267 -14.59 12.18 -9.90
CA ALA A 267 -16.00 12.10 -10.31
C ALA A 267 -16.93 12.64 -9.23
N ALA A 268 -16.70 12.27 -7.96
CA ALA A 268 -17.45 12.82 -6.82
C ALA A 268 -17.34 14.34 -6.74
N ALA A 269 -16.14 14.90 -6.93
CA ALA A 269 -15.93 16.35 -6.95
C ALA A 269 -16.70 17.03 -8.08
N TYR A 270 -16.70 16.46 -9.29
CA TYR A 270 -17.49 16.98 -10.40
C TYR A 270 -19.01 16.91 -10.14
N GLU A 271 -19.50 15.82 -9.54
CA GLU A 271 -20.91 15.68 -9.20
C GLU A 271 -21.35 16.74 -8.18
N ARG A 272 -20.56 16.98 -7.14
CA ARG A 272 -20.83 18.04 -6.15
C ARG A 272 -20.87 19.45 -6.75
N LEU A 273 -20.19 19.66 -7.89
CA LEU A 273 -20.24 20.91 -8.65
C LEU A 273 -21.33 20.90 -9.75
N GLY A 274 -22.18 19.89 -9.81
CA GLY A 274 -23.25 19.75 -10.81
C GLY A 274 -22.80 19.35 -12.23
N LYS A 275 -21.52 19.01 -12.41
CA LYS A 275 -20.93 18.63 -13.69
C LYS A 275 -21.11 17.13 -13.97
N ARG A 276 -22.37 16.71 -14.12
CA ARG A 276 -22.76 15.29 -14.20
C ARG A 276 -22.18 14.53 -15.40
N ARG A 277 -21.91 15.20 -16.53
CA ARG A 277 -21.35 14.54 -17.72
C ARG A 277 -19.90 14.11 -17.48
N GLU A 278 -19.11 15.01 -16.91
CA GLU A 278 -17.71 14.78 -16.53
C GLU A 278 -17.61 13.68 -15.45
N ALA A 279 -18.44 13.77 -14.42
CA ALA A 279 -18.54 12.74 -13.38
C ALA A 279 -18.84 11.36 -13.98
N ALA A 280 -19.87 11.24 -14.82
CA ALA A 280 -20.26 9.96 -15.44
C ALA A 280 -19.17 9.39 -16.36
N ALA A 281 -18.38 10.22 -17.02
CA ALA A 281 -17.26 9.76 -17.86
C ALA A 281 -16.17 9.10 -17.00
N LEU A 282 -15.79 9.74 -15.88
CA LEU A 282 -14.77 9.22 -14.95
C LEU A 282 -15.23 7.95 -14.23
N VAL A 283 -16.51 7.90 -13.81
CA VAL A 283 -17.06 6.67 -13.20
C VAL A 283 -17.02 5.50 -14.20
N ARG A 284 -17.36 5.73 -15.48
CA ARG A 284 -17.24 4.66 -16.49
C ARG A 284 -15.80 4.18 -16.65
N GLN A 285 -14.86 5.10 -16.76
CA GLN A 285 -13.43 4.75 -16.84
C GLN A 285 -12.99 3.93 -15.63
N ALA A 286 -13.32 4.37 -14.42
CA ALA A 286 -13.02 3.63 -13.19
C ALA A 286 -13.67 2.24 -13.18
N ALA A 287 -14.94 2.12 -13.62
CA ALA A 287 -15.68 0.86 -13.69
C ALA A 287 -15.06 -0.12 -14.71
N ASP A 288 -14.60 0.38 -15.86
CA ASP A 288 -13.95 -0.47 -16.86
C ASP A 288 -12.62 -1.05 -16.34
N MET A 289 -11.90 -0.29 -15.53
CA MET A 289 -10.67 -0.76 -14.86
C MET A 289 -10.98 -1.74 -13.70
N ALA A 290 -12.02 -1.48 -12.91
CA ALA A 290 -12.36 -2.24 -11.70
C ALA A 290 -13.04 -3.58 -11.99
N ARG A 291 -13.84 -3.64 -13.06
CA ARG A 291 -14.72 -4.78 -13.40
C ARG A 291 -13.98 -6.11 -13.57
N PRO A 292 -12.83 -6.19 -14.26
CA PRO A 292 -12.14 -7.47 -14.45
C PRO A 292 -11.73 -8.15 -13.15
N ASP A 293 -11.48 -7.38 -12.09
CA ASP A 293 -11.05 -7.86 -10.78
C ASP A 293 -12.18 -7.83 -9.72
N GLY A 294 -13.39 -7.42 -10.11
CA GLY A 294 -14.55 -7.36 -9.23
C GLY A 294 -14.45 -6.32 -8.11
N LEU A 295 -13.69 -5.23 -8.32
CA LEU A 295 -13.47 -4.19 -7.30
C LEU A 295 -14.71 -3.29 -7.18
N VAL A 296 -15.27 -3.20 -5.98
CA VAL A 296 -16.49 -2.41 -5.70
C VAL A 296 -16.27 -1.31 -4.66
N LEU A 297 -15.35 -1.51 -3.71
CA LEU A 297 -15.13 -0.58 -2.60
C LEU A 297 -14.75 0.85 -3.05
N PRO A 298 -13.94 1.06 -4.11
CA PRO A 298 -13.58 2.42 -4.55
C PRO A 298 -14.79 3.28 -4.91
N PHE A 299 -15.90 2.68 -5.33
CA PHE A 299 -17.15 3.39 -5.66
C PHE A 299 -17.98 3.71 -4.42
N ALA A 300 -17.91 2.88 -3.38
CA ALA A 300 -18.63 3.11 -2.13
C ALA A 300 -17.94 4.15 -1.22
N ALA A 301 -16.63 4.26 -1.31
CA ALA A 301 -15.85 5.15 -0.44
C ALA A 301 -15.90 6.63 -0.81
N CYS A 302 -16.47 7.01 -1.95
CA CYS A 302 -16.47 8.40 -2.44
C CYS A 302 -17.88 9.03 -2.47
N TYR A 303 -18.93 8.26 -2.25
CA TYR A 303 -20.34 8.67 -2.26
C TYR A 303 -20.99 8.32 -0.91
#